data_498765e2c9a6795e68ecdfca2f0ac7a1
#
_entry.id   498765e2c9a6795e68ecdfca2f0ac7a1
#
_cell.length_a   1.000
_cell.length_b   1.000
_cell.length_c   1.000
_cell.angle_alpha   90.00
_cell.angle_beta   90.00
_cell.angle_gamma   90.00
#
_symmetry.space_group_name_H-M   'P 1'
#
loop_
_entity.id
_entity.type
_entity.pdbx_description
1 polymer ?
#
loop_
_entity_poly.entity_id
_entity_poly.type
_entity_poly.pdbx_seq_one_letter_code
_entity_poly.pdbx_strand_id
1 'polypeptide(L)'
;MTEEARTFLAARATPVRMVIFDCDGVLIDSEALCNRVESATLTELGWVLTPAECHARFLGFSFYDMVPLIEAQVGKPVGNAWVHDVVERLTAILAVESQPIPGAWEALTGVAALGLPWRIASNSSHAEMDAKFACVGWTDHMRGRVHSAAAIVARGGHGKPAPDVFLEAAAAEGIDPTHCLVVEDSAAGAEAARAAGMACLGYSPDHDGATLRKAGAIPFRPMHAIPELLKAVR
;
A
#
# COMPACT_ATOMS: atom_id res chain seq x y z
N MET A 1 -6.51 -6.20 19.26
CA MET A 1 -5.52 -5.85 18.21
C MET A 1 -4.64 -4.67 18.61
N THR A 2 -5.18 -3.55 19.03
CA THR A 2 -4.34 -2.39 19.46
C THR A 2 -3.43 -2.71 20.66
N GLU A 3 -3.87 -3.55 21.60
CA GLU A 3 -3.05 -3.99 22.73
C GLU A 3 -1.91 -4.95 22.30
N GLU A 4 -2.18 -5.82 21.33
CA GLU A 4 -1.16 -6.68 20.71
C GLU A 4 -0.07 -5.84 20.03
N ALA A 5 -0.47 -4.82 19.27
CA ALA A 5 0.47 -3.89 18.64
C ALA A 5 1.29 -3.10 19.66
N ARG A 6 0.68 -2.67 20.77
CA ARG A 6 1.37 -1.98 21.86
C ARG A 6 2.42 -2.89 22.52
N THR A 7 2.05 -4.11 22.85
CA THR A 7 2.95 -5.11 23.44
C THR A 7 4.11 -5.42 22.52
N PHE A 8 3.84 -5.60 21.22
CA PHE A 8 4.86 -5.82 20.21
C PHE A 8 5.85 -4.67 20.13
N LEU A 9 5.37 -3.44 20.03
CA LEU A 9 6.25 -2.26 19.95
C LEU A 9 7.08 -2.08 21.21
N ALA A 10 6.50 -2.32 22.41
CA ALA A 10 7.19 -2.23 23.69
C ALA A 10 8.29 -3.30 23.87
N ALA A 11 8.12 -4.46 23.26
CA ALA A 11 9.08 -5.57 23.34
C ALA A 11 10.25 -5.43 22.34
N ARG A 12 10.24 -4.42 21.48
CA ARG A 12 11.30 -4.23 20.48
C ARG A 12 12.63 -3.86 21.13
N ALA A 13 13.70 -4.52 20.68
CA ALA A 13 15.07 -4.20 21.11
C ALA A 13 15.57 -2.85 20.51
N THR A 14 15.02 -2.44 19.36
CA THR A 14 15.39 -1.21 18.65
C THR A 14 14.23 -0.22 18.67
N PRO A 15 14.45 1.05 19.07
CA PRO A 15 13.41 2.07 19.05
C PRO A 15 12.98 2.41 17.61
N VAL A 16 11.71 2.76 17.43
CA VAL A 16 11.23 3.30 16.15
C VAL A 16 11.77 4.71 15.96
N ARG A 17 12.43 4.95 14.84
CA ARG A 17 12.99 6.25 14.43
C ARG A 17 12.34 6.80 13.17
N MET A 18 11.58 5.98 12.45
CA MET A 18 10.90 6.34 11.20
C MET A 18 9.66 5.48 11.02
N VAL A 19 8.62 6.06 10.40
CA VAL A 19 7.43 5.31 9.96
C VAL A 19 7.33 5.36 8.44
N ILE A 20 7.07 4.21 7.82
CA ILE A 20 6.82 4.11 6.39
C ILE A 20 5.39 3.60 6.20
N PHE A 21 4.56 4.39 5.55
CA PHE A 21 3.18 4.03 5.25
C PHE A 21 3.09 3.45 3.84
N ASP A 22 2.31 2.40 3.67
CA ASP A 22 1.77 2.10 2.35
C ASP A 22 0.73 3.16 1.95
N CYS A 23 0.34 3.17 0.68
CA CYS A 23 -0.64 4.12 0.16
C CYS A 23 -2.04 3.50 0.10
N ASP A 24 -2.18 2.43 -0.66
CA ASP A 24 -3.47 1.82 -0.98
C ASP A 24 -3.96 0.97 0.20
N GLY A 25 -5.21 1.16 0.63
CA GLY A 25 -5.75 0.47 1.81
C GLY A 25 -5.22 0.97 3.17
N VAL A 26 -4.18 1.81 3.17
CA VAL A 26 -3.59 2.42 4.38
C VAL A 26 -3.87 3.90 4.48
N LEU A 27 -3.55 4.66 3.45
CA LEU A 27 -3.79 6.10 3.38
C LEU A 27 -5.01 6.45 2.53
N ILE A 28 -5.19 5.75 1.43
CA ILE A 28 -6.24 5.98 0.43
C ILE A 28 -7.05 4.70 0.23
N ASP A 29 -8.37 4.83 0.26
CA ASP A 29 -9.31 3.77 -0.11
C ASP A 29 -9.45 3.75 -1.65
N SER A 30 -8.64 2.94 -2.29
CA SER A 30 -8.56 2.84 -3.75
C SER A 30 -9.04 1.49 -4.29
N GLU A 31 -9.21 0.48 -3.44
CA GLU A 31 -9.51 -0.89 -3.85
C GLU A 31 -10.84 -1.02 -4.62
N ALA A 32 -11.89 -0.38 -4.12
CA ALA A 32 -13.20 -0.39 -4.79
C ALA A 32 -13.14 0.28 -6.17
N LEU A 33 -12.32 1.34 -6.33
CA LEU A 33 -12.11 2.02 -7.61
C LEU A 33 -11.36 1.11 -8.59
N CYS A 34 -10.30 0.45 -8.12
CA CYS A 34 -9.52 -0.50 -8.90
C CYS A 34 -10.42 -1.63 -9.44
N ASN A 35 -11.14 -2.32 -8.56
CA ASN A 35 -12.05 -3.41 -8.92
C ASN A 35 -13.14 -2.96 -9.90
N ARG A 36 -13.61 -1.71 -9.82
CA ARG A 36 -14.60 -1.14 -10.74
C ARG A 36 -14.04 -0.94 -12.15
N VAL A 37 -12.81 -0.43 -12.25
CA VAL A 37 -12.13 -0.26 -13.55
C VAL A 37 -11.79 -1.61 -14.17
N GLU A 38 -11.30 -2.57 -13.39
CA GLU A 38 -11.05 -3.94 -13.84
C GLU A 38 -12.30 -4.58 -14.42
N SER A 39 -13.40 -4.54 -13.66
CA SER A 39 -14.69 -5.09 -14.09
C SER A 39 -15.15 -4.48 -15.42
N ALA A 40 -15.04 -3.17 -15.58
CA ALA A 40 -15.43 -2.47 -16.81
C ALA A 40 -14.56 -2.91 -18.00
N THR A 41 -13.25 -2.86 -17.86
CA THR A 41 -12.31 -3.22 -18.94
C THR A 41 -12.39 -4.70 -19.34
N LEU A 42 -12.58 -5.61 -18.38
CA LEU A 42 -12.76 -7.03 -18.65
C LEU A 42 -14.10 -7.30 -19.35
N THR A 43 -15.16 -6.59 -18.97
CA THR A 43 -16.47 -6.69 -19.64
C THR A 43 -16.38 -6.25 -21.10
N GLU A 44 -15.63 -5.18 -21.42
CA GLU A 44 -15.39 -4.73 -22.80
C GLU A 44 -14.61 -5.76 -23.63
N LEU A 45 -13.77 -6.57 -22.99
CA LEU A 45 -13.08 -7.69 -23.64
C LEU A 45 -13.97 -8.93 -23.86
N GLY A 46 -15.16 -8.96 -23.25
CA GLY A 46 -16.11 -10.07 -23.29
C GLY A 46 -16.04 -11.00 -22.08
N TRP A 47 -15.28 -10.65 -21.05
CA TRP A 47 -15.24 -11.38 -19.78
C TRP A 47 -16.02 -10.60 -18.71
N VAL A 48 -17.32 -10.87 -18.62
CA VAL A 48 -18.21 -10.19 -17.68
C VAL A 48 -17.95 -10.68 -16.25
N LEU A 49 -17.41 -9.79 -15.43
CA LEU A 49 -17.19 -9.97 -13.99
C LEU A 49 -17.72 -8.73 -13.25
N THR A 50 -18.34 -8.94 -12.10
CA THR A 50 -18.65 -7.85 -11.17
C THR A 50 -17.38 -7.36 -10.47
N PRO A 51 -17.33 -6.13 -9.90
CA PRO A 51 -16.20 -5.67 -9.09
C PRO A 51 -15.83 -6.63 -7.95
N ALA A 52 -16.83 -7.23 -7.29
CA ALA A 52 -16.59 -8.20 -6.21
C ALA A 52 -15.94 -9.51 -6.73
N GLU A 53 -16.30 -9.97 -7.93
CA GLU A 53 -15.67 -11.13 -8.56
C GLU A 53 -14.25 -10.81 -9.05
N CYS A 54 -14.00 -9.58 -9.52
CA CYS A 54 -12.65 -9.10 -9.83
C CYS A 54 -11.76 -9.14 -8.58
N HIS A 55 -12.22 -8.54 -7.48
CA HIS A 55 -11.54 -8.59 -6.19
C HIS A 55 -11.20 -10.04 -5.76
N ALA A 56 -12.20 -10.91 -5.71
CA ALA A 56 -12.01 -12.30 -5.27
C ALA A 56 -11.04 -13.09 -6.15
N ARG A 57 -10.97 -12.78 -7.44
CA ARG A 57 -10.17 -13.51 -8.42
C ARG A 57 -8.74 -12.99 -8.53
N PHE A 58 -8.55 -11.66 -8.43
CA PHE A 58 -7.29 -11.00 -8.78
C PHE A 58 -6.60 -10.35 -7.57
N LEU A 59 -7.11 -10.57 -6.37
CA LEU A 59 -6.48 -10.05 -5.15
C LEU A 59 -5.00 -10.45 -5.09
N GLY A 60 -4.12 -9.45 -5.07
CA GLY A 60 -2.66 -9.62 -5.03
C GLY A 60 -1.98 -9.82 -6.38
N PHE A 61 -2.72 -9.86 -7.49
CA PHE A 61 -2.13 -9.86 -8.83
C PHE A 61 -1.73 -8.45 -9.26
N SER A 62 -0.64 -8.33 -10.01
CA SER A 62 -0.40 -7.13 -10.80
C SER A 62 -1.21 -7.19 -12.11
N PHE A 63 -1.48 -6.05 -12.73
CA PHE A 63 -2.15 -6.04 -14.04
C PHE A 63 -1.40 -6.85 -15.09
N TYR A 64 -0.07 -6.90 -15.03
CA TYR A 64 0.74 -7.72 -15.92
C TYR A 64 0.52 -9.22 -15.69
N ASP A 65 0.34 -9.65 -14.44
CA ASP A 65 0.05 -11.06 -14.11
C ASP A 65 -1.35 -11.47 -14.53
N MET A 66 -2.28 -10.51 -14.66
CA MET A 66 -3.63 -10.77 -15.14
C MET A 66 -3.69 -11.03 -16.64
N VAL A 67 -2.77 -10.46 -17.45
CA VAL A 67 -2.80 -10.57 -18.93
C VAL A 67 -2.93 -12.01 -19.40
N PRO A 68 -2.07 -12.98 -19.02
CA PRO A 68 -2.19 -14.35 -19.49
C PRO A 68 -3.50 -15.03 -19.11
N LEU A 69 -4.08 -14.68 -17.95
CA LEU A 69 -5.37 -15.21 -17.50
C LEU A 69 -6.52 -14.65 -18.33
N ILE A 70 -6.45 -13.35 -18.65
CA ILE A 70 -7.44 -12.66 -19.51
C ILE A 70 -7.39 -13.28 -20.92
N GLU A 71 -6.20 -13.40 -21.51
CA GLU A 71 -6.03 -13.97 -22.85
C GLU A 71 -6.56 -15.41 -22.95
N ALA A 72 -6.28 -16.22 -21.93
CA ALA A 72 -6.81 -17.59 -21.86
C ALA A 72 -8.33 -17.62 -21.81
N GLN A 73 -8.95 -16.67 -21.10
CA GLN A 73 -10.41 -16.59 -20.92
C GLN A 73 -11.13 -16.04 -22.17
N VAL A 74 -10.56 -14.97 -22.77
CA VAL A 74 -11.23 -14.29 -23.91
C VAL A 74 -10.84 -14.89 -25.27
N GLY A 75 -9.83 -15.77 -25.31
CA GLY A 75 -9.40 -16.47 -26.52
C GLY A 75 -8.71 -15.57 -27.56
N LYS A 76 -8.22 -14.40 -27.16
CA LYS A 76 -7.50 -13.46 -28.03
C LYS A 76 -6.39 -12.75 -27.27
N PRO A 77 -5.29 -12.34 -27.93
CA PRO A 77 -4.25 -11.54 -27.27
C PRO A 77 -4.78 -10.16 -26.90
N VAL A 78 -4.44 -9.70 -25.70
CA VAL A 78 -4.71 -8.33 -25.21
C VAL A 78 -3.41 -7.58 -24.89
N GLY A 79 -2.39 -8.31 -24.45
CA GLY A 79 -1.05 -7.80 -24.21
C GLY A 79 -0.99 -6.59 -23.25
N ASN A 80 0.13 -5.87 -23.33
CA ASN A 80 0.33 -4.69 -22.50
C ASN A 80 -0.59 -3.51 -22.85
N ALA A 81 -1.26 -3.53 -24.02
CA ALA A 81 -2.21 -2.49 -24.39
C ALA A 81 -3.37 -2.41 -23.39
N TRP A 82 -3.86 -3.55 -22.89
CA TRP A 82 -4.87 -3.59 -21.84
C TRP A 82 -4.33 -3.03 -20.52
N VAL A 83 -3.09 -3.34 -20.16
CA VAL A 83 -2.48 -2.79 -18.93
C VAL A 83 -2.40 -1.27 -19.00
N HIS A 84 -2.00 -0.70 -20.14
CA HIS A 84 -1.95 0.75 -20.32
C HIS A 84 -3.34 1.39 -20.20
N ASP A 85 -4.36 0.80 -20.83
CA ASP A 85 -5.75 1.30 -20.77
C ASP A 85 -6.31 1.26 -19.35
N VAL A 86 -6.13 0.15 -18.63
CA VAL A 86 -6.61 0.04 -17.24
C VAL A 86 -5.92 1.03 -16.31
N VAL A 87 -4.60 1.22 -16.44
CA VAL A 87 -3.83 2.18 -15.63
C VAL A 87 -4.25 3.62 -15.92
N GLU A 88 -4.48 3.96 -17.19
CA GLU A 88 -4.96 5.30 -17.59
C GLU A 88 -6.33 5.59 -16.99
N ARG A 89 -7.29 4.67 -17.15
CA ARG A 89 -8.65 4.81 -16.59
C ARG A 89 -8.63 4.85 -15.06
N LEU A 90 -7.81 4.02 -14.43
CA LEU A 90 -7.66 4.01 -12.98
C LEU A 90 -7.09 5.33 -12.49
N THR A 91 -6.04 5.85 -13.12
CA THR A 91 -5.45 7.15 -12.75
C THR A 91 -6.47 8.28 -12.88
N ALA A 92 -7.28 8.29 -13.95
CA ALA A 92 -8.32 9.29 -14.15
C ALA A 92 -9.41 9.25 -13.06
N ILE A 93 -9.84 8.05 -12.65
CA ILE A 93 -10.86 7.92 -11.60
C ILE A 93 -10.30 8.24 -10.21
N LEU A 94 -9.06 7.85 -9.95
CA LEU A 94 -8.35 8.18 -8.70
C LEU A 94 -8.21 9.70 -8.51
N ALA A 95 -8.05 10.46 -9.57
CA ALA A 95 -7.95 11.91 -9.53
C ALA A 95 -9.24 12.61 -9.07
N VAL A 96 -10.39 11.94 -9.10
CA VAL A 96 -11.69 12.56 -8.79
C VAL A 96 -12.50 11.85 -7.71
N GLU A 97 -12.22 10.57 -7.43
CA GLU A 97 -13.04 9.77 -6.53
C GLU A 97 -12.28 9.19 -5.33
N SER A 98 -10.95 9.39 -5.23
CA SER A 98 -10.16 8.92 -4.09
C SER A 98 -10.69 9.47 -2.76
N GLN A 99 -10.76 8.60 -1.75
CA GLN A 99 -11.12 8.97 -0.39
C GLN A 99 -10.00 8.56 0.57
N PRO A 100 -9.74 9.33 1.62
CA PRO A 100 -8.77 8.91 2.63
C PRO A 100 -9.34 7.77 3.48
N ILE A 101 -8.48 6.84 3.88
CA ILE A 101 -8.82 5.87 4.93
C ILE A 101 -9.12 6.62 6.23
N PRO A 102 -10.21 6.28 6.95
CA PRO A 102 -10.56 6.94 8.22
C PRO A 102 -9.40 6.91 9.23
N GLY A 103 -8.97 8.09 9.66
CA GLY A 103 -7.87 8.25 10.62
C GLY A 103 -6.47 8.25 10.00
N ALA A 104 -6.32 8.15 8.69
CA ALA A 104 -5.01 8.15 8.02
C ALA A 104 -4.31 9.51 8.13
N TRP A 105 -5.05 10.60 7.96
CA TRP A 105 -4.50 11.95 8.13
C TRP A 105 -4.01 12.22 9.55
N GLU A 106 -4.80 11.81 10.53
CA GLU A 106 -4.45 11.90 11.94
C GLU A 106 -3.23 11.06 12.29
N ALA A 107 -3.10 9.86 11.68
CA ALA A 107 -1.92 9.02 11.85
C ALA A 107 -0.66 9.70 11.30
N LEU A 108 -0.69 10.20 10.06
CA LEU A 108 0.43 10.91 9.43
C LEU A 108 0.85 12.14 10.23
N THR A 109 -0.10 13.03 10.51
CA THR A 109 0.17 14.29 11.23
C THR A 109 0.60 14.04 12.67
N GLY A 110 0.03 13.04 13.31
CA GLY A 110 0.42 12.62 14.65
C GLY A 110 1.86 12.06 14.70
N VAL A 111 2.28 11.25 13.72
CA VAL A 111 3.67 10.78 13.59
C VAL A 111 4.62 11.97 13.38
N ALA A 112 4.26 12.91 12.51
CA ALA A 112 5.04 14.14 12.29
C ALA A 112 5.16 14.99 13.57
N ALA A 113 4.08 15.11 14.34
CA ALA A 113 4.06 15.85 15.62
C ALA A 113 4.95 15.20 16.70
N LEU A 114 5.23 13.90 16.60
CA LEU A 114 6.22 13.21 17.42
C LEU A 114 7.67 13.50 16.99
N GLY A 115 7.89 14.27 15.93
CA GLY A 115 9.22 14.52 15.37
C GLY A 115 9.82 13.29 14.69
N LEU A 116 9.01 12.30 14.30
CA LEU A 116 9.46 11.15 13.54
C LEU A 116 9.37 11.46 12.04
N PRO A 117 10.44 11.26 11.26
CA PRO A 117 10.34 11.25 9.82
C PRO A 117 9.39 10.15 9.35
N TRP A 118 8.70 10.41 8.26
CA TRP A 118 7.83 9.44 7.62
C TRP A 118 7.94 9.50 6.10
N ARG A 119 7.71 8.38 5.46
CA ARG A 119 7.72 8.20 4.01
C ARG A 119 6.52 7.36 3.59
N ILE A 120 6.23 7.39 2.28
CA ILE A 120 5.23 6.55 1.64
C ILE A 120 5.94 5.62 0.68
N ALA A 121 5.55 4.34 0.69
CA ALA A 121 6.12 3.32 -0.16
C ALA A 121 5.01 2.40 -0.70
N SER A 122 4.68 2.51 -1.98
CA SER A 122 3.57 1.82 -2.64
C SER A 122 3.99 1.09 -3.91
N ASN A 123 3.22 0.06 -4.29
CA ASN A 123 3.33 -0.57 -5.60
C ASN A 123 2.82 0.33 -6.74
N SER A 124 1.99 1.33 -6.44
CA SER A 124 1.46 2.30 -7.41
C SER A 124 2.57 3.12 -8.06
N SER A 125 2.34 3.58 -9.29
CA SER A 125 3.17 4.57 -9.97
C SER A 125 3.09 5.94 -9.29
N HIS A 126 4.08 6.80 -9.55
CA HIS A 126 4.02 8.20 -9.09
C HIS A 126 2.77 8.92 -9.60
N ALA A 127 2.37 8.70 -10.87
CA ALA A 127 1.19 9.33 -11.44
C ALA A 127 -0.11 8.95 -10.70
N GLU A 128 -0.29 7.67 -10.35
CA GLU A 128 -1.43 7.21 -9.56
C GLU A 128 -1.43 7.83 -8.15
N MET A 129 -0.28 7.86 -7.48
CA MET A 129 -0.17 8.45 -6.14
C MET A 129 -0.39 9.97 -6.17
N ASP A 130 0.16 10.67 -7.15
CA ASP A 130 -0.06 12.12 -7.34
C ASP A 130 -1.55 12.42 -7.58
N ALA A 131 -2.25 11.60 -8.39
CA ALA A 131 -3.67 11.72 -8.62
C ALA A 131 -4.49 11.55 -7.33
N LYS A 132 -4.21 10.51 -6.55
CA LYS A 132 -4.83 10.25 -5.23
C LYS A 132 -4.63 11.42 -4.28
N PHE A 133 -3.38 11.85 -4.10
CA PHE A 133 -3.05 12.91 -3.13
C PHE A 133 -3.58 14.28 -3.58
N ALA A 134 -3.66 14.56 -4.87
CA ALA A 134 -4.30 15.76 -5.40
C ALA A 134 -5.81 15.75 -5.09
N CYS A 135 -6.48 14.62 -5.31
CA CYS A 135 -7.91 14.45 -5.03
C CYS A 135 -8.27 14.75 -3.58
N VAL A 136 -7.47 14.25 -2.63
CA VAL A 136 -7.70 14.43 -1.19
C VAL A 136 -7.04 15.69 -0.60
N GLY A 137 -6.37 16.51 -1.41
CA GLY A 137 -5.74 17.77 -1.00
C GLY A 137 -4.44 17.62 -0.20
N TRP A 138 -3.71 16.51 -0.36
CA TRP A 138 -2.49 16.23 0.43
C TRP A 138 -1.18 16.45 -0.33
N THR A 139 -1.22 16.90 -1.59
CA THR A 139 -0.06 17.01 -2.50
C THR A 139 1.17 17.67 -1.85
N ASP A 140 0.99 18.82 -1.19
CA ASP A 140 2.12 19.56 -0.63
C ASP A 140 2.81 18.82 0.52
N HIS A 141 2.06 18.02 1.29
CA HIS A 141 2.59 17.22 2.38
C HIS A 141 3.36 15.99 1.88
N MET A 142 2.99 15.47 0.69
CA MET A 142 3.61 14.27 0.11
C MET A 142 4.88 14.57 -0.67
N ARG A 143 5.13 15.83 -1.02
CA ARG A 143 6.27 16.24 -1.85
C ARG A 143 7.60 15.76 -1.29
N GLY A 144 8.34 14.99 -2.11
CA GLY A 144 9.65 14.42 -1.75
C GLY A 144 9.59 13.27 -0.74
N ARG A 145 8.40 12.72 -0.42
CA ARG A 145 8.22 11.66 0.57
C ARG A 145 7.72 10.33 -0.02
N VAL A 146 7.47 10.29 -1.31
CA VAL A 146 6.79 9.17 -1.98
C VAL A 146 7.79 8.32 -2.74
N HIS A 147 7.73 7.01 -2.53
CA HIS A 147 8.52 5.98 -3.21
C HIS A 147 7.59 5.03 -3.95
N SER A 148 7.89 4.80 -5.24
CA SER A 148 7.11 3.97 -6.14
C SER A 148 7.85 2.70 -6.49
N ALA A 149 7.28 1.54 -6.17
CA ALA A 149 7.83 0.27 -6.61
C ALA A 149 7.72 0.09 -8.13
N ALA A 150 6.68 0.65 -8.77
CA ALA A 150 6.60 0.67 -10.24
C ALA A 150 7.79 1.40 -10.87
N ALA A 151 8.25 2.52 -10.29
CA ALA A 151 9.44 3.21 -10.74
C ALA A 151 10.73 2.40 -10.47
N ILE A 152 10.78 1.63 -9.39
CA ILE A 152 11.88 0.70 -9.09
C ILE A 152 11.93 -0.43 -10.12
N VAL A 153 10.80 -1.04 -10.44
CA VAL A 153 10.69 -2.09 -11.46
C VAL A 153 11.14 -1.58 -12.84
N ALA A 154 10.75 -0.36 -13.21
CA ALA A 154 11.14 0.26 -14.48
C ALA A 154 12.67 0.44 -14.63
N ARG A 155 13.44 0.44 -13.52
CA ARG A 155 14.91 0.49 -13.51
C ARG A 155 15.58 -0.83 -13.13
N GLY A 156 14.83 -1.96 -13.16
CA GLY A 156 15.35 -3.32 -13.00
C GLY A 156 15.29 -3.88 -11.58
N GLY A 157 14.64 -3.19 -10.63
CA GLY A 157 14.35 -3.71 -9.29
C GLY A 157 13.01 -4.44 -9.23
N HIS A 158 12.48 -4.66 -8.02
CA HIS A 158 11.29 -5.47 -7.78
C HIS A 158 10.26 -4.71 -6.93
N GLY A 159 8.96 -4.98 -7.21
CA GLY A 159 7.86 -4.55 -6.36
C GLY A 159 7.65 -5.46 -5.15
N LYS A 160 6.76 -5.08 -4.22
CA LYS A 160 6.34 -5.93 -3.10
C LYS A 160 5.85 -7.29 -3.66
N PRO A 161 6.27 -8.42 -3.09
CA PRO A 161 6.83 -8.63 -1.75
C PRO A 161 8.36 -8.47 -1.63
N ALA A 162 9.06 -7.99 -2.67
CA ALA A 162 10.47 -7.63 -2.52
C ALA A 162 10.65 -6.38 -1.65
N PRO A 163 11.79 -6.24 -0.93
CA PRO A 163 11.99 -5.19 0.05
C PRO A 163 12.35 -3.82 -0.54
N ASP A 164 12.60 -3.73 -1.84
CA ASP A 164 13.29 -2.64 -2.53
C ASP A 164 12.69 -1.26 -2.20
N VAL A 165 11.36 -1.12 -2.25
CA VAL A 165 10.68 0.17 -2.02
C VAL A 165 10.80 0.63 -0.56
N PHE A 166 10.79 -0.29 0.39
CA PHE A 166 10.97 0.05 1.81
C PHE A 166 12.43 0.39 2.13
N LEU A 167 13.37 -0.34 1.55
CA LEU A 167 14.80 -0.04 1.69
C LEU A 167 15.15 1.32 1.07
N GLU A 168 14.57 1.66 -0.08
CA GLU A 168 14.73 2.99 -0.69
C GLU A 168 14.18 4.10 0.21
N ALA A 169 12.98 3.90 0.79
CA ALA A 169 12.38 4.85 1.70
C ALA A 169 13.23 5.08 2.97
N ALA A 170 13.78 4.02 3.55
CA ALA A 170 14.67 4.11 4.72
C ALA A 170 15.99 4.81 4.37
N ALA A 171 16.60 4.48 3.23
CA ALA A 171 17.83 5.07 2.74
C ALA A 171 17.70 6.58 2.49
N ALA A 172 16.52 7.05 2.04
CA ALA A 172 16.24 8.46 1.81
C ALA A 172 16.32 9.32 3.09
N GLU A 173 16.13 8.72 4.27
CA GLU A 173 16.32 9.36 5.58
C GLU A 173 17.63 8.95 6.27
N GLY A 174 18.43 8.06 5.66
CA GLY A 174 19.65 7.54 6.27
C GLY A 174 19.39 6.73 7.55
N ILE A 175 18.22 6.09 7.65
CA ILE A 175 17.79 5.33 8.83
C ILE A 175 17.98 3.84 8.56
N ASP A 176 18.57 3.13 9.53
CA ASP A 176 18.70 1.68 9.47
C ASP A 176 17.31 1.01 9.45
N PRO A 177 17.07 0.03 8.56
CA PRO A 177 15.80 -0.68 8.46
C PRO A 177 15.25 -1.22 9.79
N THR A 178 16.11 -1.67 10.68
CA THR A 178 15.70 -2.18 12.02
C THR A 178 15.03 -1.12 12.90
N HIS A 179 15.22 0.16 12.61
CA HIS A 179 14.57 1.30 13.27
C HIS A 179 13.32 1.81 12.53
N CYS A 180 12.95 1.19 11.42
CA CYS A 180 11.75 1.54 10.67
C CYS A 180 10.54 0.74 11.17
N LEU A 181 9.38 1.38 11.15
CA LEU A 181 8.08 0.76 11.32
C LEU A 181 7.28 0.95 10.04
N VAL A 182 6.87 -0.15 9.43
CA VAL A 182 5.98 -0.14 8.26
C VAL A 182 4.54 -0.23 8.73
N VAL A 183 3.64 0.50 8.06
CA VAL A 183 2.19 0.39 8.20
C VAL A 183 1.65 -0.09 6.86
N GLU A 184 1.00 -1.23 6.85
CA GLU A 184 0.58 -1.99 5.67
C GLU A 184 -0.79 -2.64 5.89
N ASP A 185 -1.50 -3.01 4.81
CA ASP A 185 -2.77 -3.74 4.87
C ASP A 185 -2.73 -5.07 4.11
N SER A 186 -1.69 -5.29 3.29
CA SER A 186 -1.55 -6.46 2.42
C SER A 186 -0.51 -7.48 2.91
N ALA A 187 -0.71 -8.75 2.52
CA ALA A 187 0.29 -9.79 2.79
C ALA A 187 1.60 -9.53 2.05
N ALA A 188 1.54 -9.08 0.79
CA ALA A 188 2.74 -8.80 0.00
C ALA A 188 3.59 -7.68 0.60
N GLY A 189 2.95 -6.61 1.10
CA GLY A 189 3.67 -5.54 1.78
C GLY A 189 4.20 -5.94 3.15
N ALA A 190 3.47 -6.73 3.92
CA ALA A 190 3.97 -7.29 5.18
C ALA A 190 5.20 -8.19 4.96
N GLU A 191 5.19 -9.03 3.91
CA GLU A 191 6.34 -9.84 3.51
C GLU A 191 7.52 -8.98 3.07
N ALA A 192 7.28 -7.90 2.31
CA ALA A 192 8.30 -6.95 1.89
C ALA A 192 8.95 -6.24 3.09
N ALA A 193 8.15 -5.80 4.08
CA ALA A 193 8.66 -5.22 5.32
C ALA A 193 9.53 -6.20 6.10
N ARG A 194 9.08 -7.45 6.23
CA ARG A 194 9.87 -8.52 6.86
C ARG A 194 11.17 -8.78 6.10
N ALA A 195 11.12 -8.84 4.76
CA ALA A 195 12.31 -9.03 3.92
C ALA A 195 13.30 -7.86 4.05
N ALA A 196 12.80 -6.63 4.28
CA ALA A 196 13.61 -5.45 4.57
C ALA A 196 14.20 -5.43 5.99
N GLY A 197 13.84 -6.38 6.87
CA GLY A 197 14.24 -6.37 8.28
C GLY A 197 13.50 -5.32 9.12
N MET A 198 12.35 -4.84 8.66
CA MET A 198 11.54 -3.82 9.32
C MET A 198 10.41 -4.44 10.13
N ALA A 199 10.01 -3.78 11.21
CA ALA A 199 8.77 -4.10 11.91
C ALA A 199 7.56 -3.69 11.06
N CYS A 200 6.46 -4.43 11.16
CA CYS A 200 5.25 -4.12 10.41
C CYS A 200 4.01 -4.17 11.32
N LEU A 201 3.22 -3.09 11.28
CA LEU A 201 1.85 -3.06 11.77
C LEU A 201 0.90 -3.25 10.60
N GLY A 202 0.04 -4.26 10.70
CA GLY A 202 -0.93 -4.60 9.66
C GLY A 202 -2.30 -3.96 9.93
N TYR A 203 -2.70 -2.98 9.13
CA TYR A 203 -4.03 -2.37 9.25
C TYR A 203 -5.11 -3.35 8.81
N SER A 204 -6.04 -3.67 9.69
CA SER A 204 -7.10 -4.66 9.44
C SER A 204 -8.40 -4.20 10.08
N PRO A 205 -9.15 -3.27 9.43
CA PRO A 205 -10.36 -2.71 10.01
C PRO A 205 -11.47 -3.73 10.19
N ASP A 206 -11.68 -4.61 9.20
CA ASP A 206 -12.86 -5.48 9.07
C ASP A 206 -12.58 -6.96 9.41
N HIS A 207 -11.30 -7.36 9.55
CA HIS A 207 -10.89 -8.75 9.73
C HIS A 207 -10.06 -8.96 11.00
N ASP A 208 -9.81 -10.21 11.35
CA ASP A 208 -8.99 -10.59 12.49
C ASP A 208 -7.47 -10.43 12.23
N GLY A 209 -7.08 -10.14 10.99
CA GLY A 209 -5.68 -9.96 10.58
C GLY A 209 -4.87 -11.25 10.46
N ALA A 210 -5.51 -12.42 10.35
CA ALA A 210 -4.82 -13.70 10.27
C ALA A 210 -3.83 -13.78 9.11
N THR A 211 -4.21 -13.27 7.93
CA THR A 211 -3.34 -13.22 6.73
C THR A 211 -2.12 -12.33 6.98
N LEU A 212 -2.31 -11.17 7.60
CA LEU A 212 -1.23 -10.25 7.94
C LEU A 212 -0.26 -10.85 8.98
N ARG A 213 -0.79 -11.56 10.01
CA ARG A 213 0.07 -12.28 10.97
C ARG A 213 0.91 -13.34 10.28
N LYS A 214 0.32 -14.11 9.37
CA LYS A 214 1.06 -15.13 8.60
C LYS A 214 2.18 -14.52 7.77
N ALA A 215 1.98 -13.32 7.24
CA ALA A 215 2.97 -12.56 6.49
C ALA A 215 4.04 -11.88 7.38
N GLY A 216 3.83 -11.82 8.70
CA GLY A 216 4.78 -11.27 9.67
C GLY A 216 4.43 -9.90 10.22
N ALA A 217 3.25 -9.36 9.91
CA ALA A 217 2.77 -8.11 10.50
C ALA A 217 1.95 -8.36 11.76
N ILE A 218 1.90 -7.36 12.64
CA ILE A 218 1.04 -7.35 13.82
C ILE A 218 -0.23 -6.55 13.50
N PRO A 219 -1.40 -7.18 13.48
CA PRO A 219 -2.64 -6.50 13.14
C PRO A 219 -3.03 -5.44 14.17
N PHE A 220 -3.52 -4.31 13.67
CA PHE A 220 -4.01 -3.21 14.51
C PHE A 220 -5.22 -2.53 13.87
N ARG A 221 -5.94 -1.79 14.70
CA ARG A 221 -6.97 -0.80 14.37
C ARG A 221 -7.34 0.00 15.62
N PRO A 222 -7.87 1.25 15.49
CA PRO A 222 -8.08 2.04 14.28
C PRO A 222 -6.78 2.72 13.80
N MET A 223 -6.76 3.28 12.58
CA MET A 223 -5.57 3.90 11.98
C MET A 223 -5.02 5.05 12.84
N HIS A 224 -5.87 5.92 13.36
CA HIS A 224 -5.48 7.04 14.22
C HIS A 224 -4.82 6.63 15.56
N ALA A 225 -4.76 5.32 15.89
CA ALA A 225 -4.07 4.85 17.10
C ALA A 225 -2.54 4.87 16.98
N ILE A 226 -1.98 4.96 15.77
CA ILE A 226 -0.53 4.88 15.52
C ILE A 226 0.28 5.87 16.38
N PRO A 227 -0.06 7.18 16.47
CA PRO A 227 0.72 8.10 17.28
C PRO A 227 0.74 7.73 18.77
N GLU A 228 -0.37 7.24 19.30
CA GLU A 228 -0.44 6.81 20.72
C GLU A 228 0.34 5.51 20.96
N LEU A 229 0.32 4.58 20.01
CA LEU A 229 1.16 3.37 20.08
C LEU A 229 2.64 3.71 20.11
N LEU A 230 3.06 4.71 19.33
CA LEU A 230 4.46 5.17 19.26
C LEU A 230 4.88 5.96 20.52
N LYS A 231 3.98 6.75 21.13
CA LYS A 231 4.27 7.45 22.39
C LYS A 231 4.53 6.50 23.55
N ALA A 232 3.81 5.40 23.61
CA ALA A 232 3.92 4.42 24.69
C ALA A 232 5.25 3.66 24.74
N VAL A 233 6.10 3.77 23.69
CA VAL A 233 7.36 3.01 23.51
C VAL A 233 8.59 3.91 23.29
N ARG A 234 8.44 5.20 23.57
CA ARG A 234 9.52 6.21 23.55
C ARG A 234 10.13 6.47 24.95
#